data_34db161aa9464742e701097b57cc0462
#
_entry.id   34db161aa9464742e701097b57cc0462
#
_cell.length_a   1.000
_cell.length_b   1.000
_cell.length_c   1.000
_cell.angle_alpha   90.00
_cell.angle_beta   90.00
_cell.angle_gamma   90.00
#
_symmetry.space_group_name_H-M   'P 1'
#
loop_
_entity.id
_entity.type
_entity.pdbx_description
1 polymer ?
#
loop_
_entity_poly.entity_id
_entity_poly.type
_entity_poly.pdbx_seq_one_letter_code
_entity_poly.pdbx_strand_id
1 'polypeptide(L)'
;MAKKSNFKVVLKVIKKKVKLRYLLLLIVLLVSNTFAWFIYNTQVDNKIDVHVRAWRIVLTKEDSQISDYVTFNVQNVYPGMTDYTDSLKVYNQGEVGATLRYTIMSANILGTEYISKEGRAEKGENAVDTDLSSSDLEQKLASDYPFKISFKLGKDSLAAEEDETTYTLTVTWAYESGDDAMDTYYGNLAYDYIHNNPNTSCITLKVKIDIAQENTSGN
;
A
#
# COMPACT_ATOMS: atom_id res chain seq x y z
N MET A 1 -22.83 71.04 -35.00
CA MET A 1 -22.46 71.73 -33.73
C MET A 1 -23.55 71.73 -32.66
N ALA A 2 -24.46 70.75 -32.61
CA ALA A 2 -25.58 70.71 -31.66
C ALA A 2 -25.42 69.82 -30.42
N LYS A 3 -24.37 68.99 -30.32
CA LYS A 3 -24.23 67.96 -29.28
C LYS A 3 -23.60 68.48 -27.96
N LYS A 4 -22.90 69.63 -27.95
CA LYS A 4 -22.26 70.20 -26.77
C LYS A 4 -23.25 70.98 -25.84
N SER A 5 -24.40 71.42 -26.36
CA SER A 5 -25.38 72.20 -25.60
C SER A 5 -26.17 71.33 -24.60
N ASN A 6 -26.55 70.12 -25.00
CA ASN A 6 -27.41 69.28 -24.17
C ASN A 6 -26.66 68.72 -22.95
N PHE A 7 -25.36 68.47 -23.04
CA PHE A 7 -24.56 67.97 -21.92
C PHE A 7 -24.44 68.96 -20.77
N LYS A 8 -24.27 70.27 -21.09
CA LYS A 8 -24.21 71.32 -20.08
C LYS A 8 -25.54 71.55 -19.35
N VAL A 9 -26.66 71.36 -20.04
CA VAL A 9 -28.03 71.48 -19.44
C VAL A 9 -28.29 70.29 -18.52
N VAL A 10 -27.96 69.08 -18.94
CA VAL A 10 -28.08 67.86 -18.11
C VAL A 10 -27.20 67.96 -16.84
N LEU A 11 -25.95 68.42 -16.95
CA LEU A 11 -25.05 68.64 -15.79
C LEU A 11 -25.60 69.68 -14.81
N LYS A 12 -26.28 70.72 -15.30
CA LYS A 12 -26.85 71.78 -14.47
C LYS A 12 -28.09 71.31 -13.70
N VAL A 13 -28.88 70.43 -14.29
CA VAL A 13 -30.08 69.80 -13.65
C VAL A 13 -29.63 68.78 -12.59
N ILE A 14 -28.56 67.98 -12.87
CA ILE A 14 -28.02 67.04 -11.92
C ILE A 14 -27.42 67.74 -10.70
N LYS A 15 -26.70 68.82 -10.88
CA LYS A 15 -26.13 69.63 -9.76
C LYS A 15 -27.19 70.22 -8.85
N LYS A 16 -28.42 70.49 -9.36
CA LYS A 16 -29.51 71.16 -8.58
C LYS A 16 -30.34 70.16 -7.79
N LYS A 17 -30.40 68.88 -8.17
CA LYS A 17 -31.21 67.85 -7.55
C LYS A 17 -30.47 66.81 -6.73
N VAL A 18 -29.15 66.58 -6.99
CA VAL A 18 -28.39 65.57 -6.30
C VAL A 18 -27.55 66.21 -5.18
N LYS A 19 -27.90 65.92 -3.92
CA LYS A 19 -27.12 66.37 -2.78
C LYS A 19 -25.75 65.66 -2.83
N LEU A 20 -24.68 66.39 -2.55
CA LEU A 20 -23.28 65.88 -2.60
C LEU A 20 -23.11 64.49 -1.92
N ARG A 21 -23.86 64.26 -0.85
CA ARG A 21 -23.85 62.96 -0.11
C ARG A 21 -24.33 61.80 -0.97
N TYR A 22 -25.28 61.96 -1.87
CA TYR A 22 -25.77 60.89 -2.77
C TYR A 22 -24.75 60.61 -3.90
N LEU A 23 -24.08 61.64 -4.38
CA LEU A 23 -22.98 61.49 -5.34
C LEU A 23 -21.82 60.68 -4.74
N LEU A 24 -21.47 60.99 -3.48
CA LEU A 24 -20.43 60.28 -2.76
C LEU A 24 -20.81 58.82 -2.49
N LEU A 25 -22.05 58.54 -2.14
CA LEU A 25 -22.59 57.23 -1.97
C LEU A 25 -22.57 56.42 -3.28
N LEU A 26 -22.86 57.05 -4.41
CA LEU A 26 -22.82 56.41 -5.73
C LEU A 26 -21.37 56.03 -6.10
N ILE A 27 -20.40 56.89 -5.80
CA ILE A 27 -18.98 56.63 -6.06
C ILE A 27 -18.46 55.48 -5.20
N VAL A 28 -18.85 55.42 -3.90
CA VAL A 28 -18.49 54.31 -3.02
C VAL A 28 -19.07 53.01 -3.53
N LEU A 29 -20.33 53.03 -3.96
CA LEU A 29 -20.99 51.83 -4.50
C LEU A 29 -20.33 51.33 -5.80
N LEU A 30 -19.93 52.23 -6.69
CA LEU A 30 -19.18 51.88 -7.91
C LEU A 30 -17.82 51.29 -7.59
N VAL A 31 -17.08 51.90 -6.66
CA VAL A 31 -15.74 51.43 -6.24
C VAL A 31 -15.87 50.04 -5.58
N SER A 32 -16.84 49.87 -4.67
CA SER A 32 -17.08 48.58 -4.02
C SER A 32 -17.41 47.47 -5.01
N ASN A 33 -18.25 47.77 -6.00
CA ASN A 33 -18.64 46.81 -7.02
C ASN A 33 -17.44 46.42 -7.93
N THR A 34 -16.59 47.38 -8.28
CA THR A 34 -15.37 47.15 -9.05
C THR A 34 -14.37 46.34 -8.25
N PHE A 35 -14.23 46.62 -6.92
CA PHE A 35 -13.37 45.87 -6.03
C PHE A 35 -13.85 44.41 -5.83
N ALA A 36 -15.14 44.24 -5.65
CA ALA A 36 -15.74 42.89 -5.54
C ALA A 36 -15.53 42.06 -6.81
N TRP A 37 -15.69 42.67 -7.99
CA TRP A 37 -15.43 42.03 -9.27
C TRP A 37 -13.93 41.68 -9.45
N PHE A 38 -13.03 42.59 -9.04
CA PHE A 38 -11.59 42.34 -9.09
C PHE A 38 -11.14 41.18 -8.16
N ILE A 39 -11.66 41.16 -6.91
CA ILE A 39 -11.41 40.07 -5.96
C ILE A 39 -11.95 38.75 -6.51
N TYR A 40 -13.16 38.75 -7.05
CA TYR A 40 -13.77 37.55 -7.66
C TYR A 40 -12.91 37.02 -8.82
N ASN A 41 -12.49 37.92 -9.71
CA ASN A 41 -11.68 37.55 -10.88
C ASN A 41 -10.28 37.02 -10.48
N THR A 42 -9.63 37.63 -9.49
CA THR A 42 -8.34 37.17 -8.96
C THR A 42 -8.44 35.83 -8.21
N GLN A 43 -9.58 35.52 -7.59
CA GLN A 43 -9.80 34.21 -6.96
C GLN A 43 -10.10 33.10 -7.99
N VAL A 44 -10.74 33.44 -9.09
CA VAL A 44 -11.07 32.47 -10.16
C VAL A 44 -9.83 32.09 -10.99
N ASP A 45 -8.87 32.98 -11.15
CA ASP A 45 -7.63 32.71 -11.89
C ASP A 45 -6.56 31.94 -11.08
N ASN A 46 -6.69 31.87 -9.76
CA ASN A 46 -5.91 30.94 -8.94
C ASN A 46 -6.56 29.54 -8.98
N LYS A 47 -6.60 28.91 -10.13
CA LYS A 47 -6.70 27.45 -10.23
C LYS A 47 -5.43 26.89 -9.62
N ILE A 48 -5.47 26.55 -8.33
CA ILE A 48 -4.50 25.63 -7.76
C ILE A 48 -4.78 24.31 -8.45
N ASP A 49 -4.00 24.02 -9.45
CA ASP A 49 -4.03 22.71 -10.12
C ASP A 49 -3.36 21.73 -9.14
N VAL A 50 -4.16 21.25 -8.18
CA VAL A 50 -3.72 20.21 -7.26
C VAL A 50 -3.79 18.91 -8.04
N HIS A 51 -2.69 18.55 -8.67
CA HIS A 51 -2.51 17.20 -9.18
C HIS A 51 -2.40 16.26 -7.98
N VAL A 52 -3.52 15.66 -7.60
CA VAL A 52 -3.53 14.54 -6.68
C VAL A 52 -3.06 13.33 -7.48
N ARG A 53 -1.81 12.92 -7.26
CA ARG A 53 -1.29 11.69 -7.85
C ARG A 53 -2.03 10.49 -7.27
N ALA A 54 -2.58 9.66 -8.12
CA ALA A 54 -3.32 8.49 -7.70
C ALA A 54 -2.37 7.45 -7.08
N TRP A 55 -2.70 7.00 -5.87
CA TRP A 55 -2.05 5.88 -5.19
C TRP A 55 -2.92 4.63 -5.37
N ARG A 56 -2.44 3.65 -6.12
CA ARG A 56 -3.18 2.41 -6.33
C ARG A 56 -2.24 1.22 -6.49
N ILE A 57 -2.18 0.40 -5.45
CA ILE A 57 -1.48 -0.88 -5.46
C ILE A 57 -2.51 -2.00 -5.41
N VAL A 58 -2.31 -3.01 -6.23
CA VAL A 58 -3.18 -4.19 -6.31
C VAL A 58 -2.35 -5.43 -6.00
N LEU A 59 -2.81 -6.21 -5.01
CA LEU A 59 -2.24 -7.50 -4.66
C LEU A 59 -3.17 -8.59 -5.19
N THR A 60 -2.62 -9.55 -5.93
CA THR A 60 -3.40 -10.67 -6.48
C THR A 60 -2.73 -12.00 -6.20
N LYS A 61 -3.55 -12.97 -5.79
CA LYS A 61 -3.16 -14.37 -5.66
C LYS A 61 -4.21 -15.21 -6.40
N GLU A 62 -3.77 -16.08 -7.34
CA GLU A 62 -4.68 -16.90 -8.16
C GLU A 62 -5.79 -16.04 -8.81
N ASP A 63 -5.42 -14.91 -9.42
CA ASP A 63 -6.30 -13.92 -10.06
C ASP A 63 -7.35 -13.26 -9.15
N SER A 64 -7.30 -13.51 -7.84
CA SER A 64 -8.16 -12.86 -6.86
C SER A 64 -7.41 -11.75 -6.13
N GLN A 65 -8.04 -10.58 -6.00
CA GLN A 65 -7.49 -9.49 -5.21
C GLN A 65 -7.52 -9.85 -3.73
N ILE A 66 -6.40 -9.63 -3.05
CA ILE A 66 -6.26 -9.89 -1.61
C ILE A 66 -5.93 -8.61 -0.84
N SER A 67 -6.06 -8.70 0.48
CA SER A 67 -5.57 -7.66 1.40
C SER A 67 -4.05 -7.75 1.56
N ASP A 68 -3.50 -6.92 2.44
CA ASP A 68 -2.09 -6.91 2.85
C ASP A 68 -1.64 -8.17 3.61
N TYR A 69 -2.58 -9.04 4.01
CA TYR A 69 -2.29 -10.34 4.62
C TYR A 69 -2.50 -11.47 3.63
N VAL A 70 -1.52 -12.35 3.54
CA VAL A 70 -1.59 -13.55 2.71
C VAL A 70 -1.20 -14.78 3.52
N THR A 71 -1.91 -15.89 3.25
CA THR A 71 -1.59 -17.19 3.82
C THR A 71 -1.19 -18.13 2.70
N PHE A 72 -0.02 -18.74 2.86
CA PHE A 72 0.48 -19.79 1.98
C PHE A 72 0.33 -21.14 2.68
N ASN A 73 -0.17 -22.14 1.94
CA ASN A 73 -0.49 -23.46 2.47
C ASN A 73 0.18 -24.53 1.63
N VAL A 74 1.10 -25.27 2.23
CA VAL A 74 1.75 -26.42 1.60
C VAL A 74 1.14 -27.70 2.17
N GLN A 75 0.42 -28.42 1.33
CA GLN A 75 -0.37 -29.56 1.78
C GLN A 75 0.48 -30.74 2.25
N ASN A 76 1.51 -31.07 1.46
CA ASN A 76 2.34 -32.25 1.71
C ASN A 76 3.82 -31.88 1.61
N VAL A 77 4.63 -32.44 2.50
CA VAL A 77 6.09 -32.40 2.42
C VAL A 77 6.66 -33.79 2.66
N TYR A 78 7.65 -34.20 1.86
CA TYR A 78 8.32 -35.48 1.96
C TYR A 78 9.68 -35.43 1.25
N PRO A 79 10.66 -36.26 1.62
CA PRO A 79 11.95 -36.32 0.96
C PRO A 79 11.82 -36.60 -0.54
N GLY A 80 12.49 -35.80 -1.37
CA GLY A 80 12.44 -35.94 -2.83
C GLY A 80 11.15 -35.42 -3.48
N MET A 81 10.36 -34.62 -2.76
CA MET A 81 9.18 -33.97 -3.35
C MET A 81 9.59 -33.04 -4.50
N THR A 82 8.68 -32.86 -5.44
CA THR A 82 8.85 -31.79 -6.42
C THR A 82 8.79 -30.43 -5.70
N ASP A 83 9.65 -29.51 -6.07
CA ASP A 83 9.69 -28.17 -5.50
C ASP A 83 8.30 -27.55 -5.53
N TYR A 84 7.81 -27.19 -4.36
CA TYR A 84 6.55 -26.45 -4.24
C TYR A 84 6.84 -24.97 -4.44
N THR A 85 6.04 -24.32 -5.27
CA THR A 85 6.10 -22.87 -5.48
C THR A 85 4.71 -22.29 -5.47
N ASP A 86 4.51 -21.25 -4.69
CA ASP A 86 3.29 -20.44 -4.66
C ASP A 86 3.66 -18.97 -4.69
N SER A 87 2.86 -18.16 -5.36
CA SER A 87 3.23 -16.77 -5.61
C SER A 87 2.07 -15.79 -5.48
N LEU A 88 2.43 -14.59 -5.10
CA LEU A 88 1.58 -13.42 -5.01
C LEU A 88 2.16 -12.33 -5.90
N LYS A 89 1.32 -11.75 -6.76
CA LYS A 89 1.70 -10.60 -7.60
C LYS A 89 1.30 -9.29 -6.92
N VAL A 90 2.18 -8.32 -7.01
CA VAL A 90 1.94 -6.93 -6.61
C VAL A 90 2.10 -6.04 -7.82
N TYR A 91 1.09 -5.26 -8.10
CA TYR A 91 1.02 -4.41 -9.28
C TYR A 91 0.76 -2.96 -8.90
N ASN A 92 1.61 -2.04 -9.34
CA ASN A 92 1.45 -0.61 -9.13
C ASN A 92 0.69 0.01 -10.30
N GLN A 93 -0.57 0.34 -10.09
CA GLN A 93 -1.42 1.07 -11.05
C GLN A 93 -1.46 2.58 -10.74
N GLY A 94 -0.70 3.03 -9.74
CA GLY A 94 -0.67 4.42 -9.31
C GLY A 94 0.35 5.24 -10.08
N GLU A 95 0.27 6.55 -9.90
CA GLU A 95 1.16 7.55 -10.50
C GLU A 95 2.41 7.83 -9.66
N VAL A 96 2.62 7.05 -8.59
CA VAL A 96 3.71 7.23 -7.64
C VAL A 96 4.39 5.90 -7.38
N GLY A 97 5.71 5.91 -7.26
CA GLY A 97 6.49 4.73 -6.92
C GLY A 97 6.15 4.17 -5.52
N ALA A 98 6.38 2.90 -5.33
CA ALA A 98 6.11 2.17 -4.10
C ALA A 98 7.34 1.40 -3.63
N THR A 99 7.60 1.42 -2.33
CA THR A 99 8.56 0.52 -1.67
C THR A 99 7.79 -0.62 -1.03
N LEU A 100 8.28 -1.83 -1.21
CA LEU A 100 7.67 -3.07 -0.76
C LEU A 100 8.53 -3.73 0.31
N ARG A 101 7.87 -4.27 1.33
CA ARG A 101 8.48 -5.10 2.36
C ARG A 101 7.51 -6.22 2.72
N TYR A 102 7.99 -7.21 3.42
CA TYR A 102 7.14 -8.23 4.03
C TYR A 102 7.58 -8.53 5.46
N THR A 103 6.64 -9.05 6.22
CA THR A 103 6.84 -9.47 7.60
C THR A 103 6.19 -10.82 7.79
N ILE A 104 6.94 -11.83 8.20
CA ILE A 104 6.39 -13.14 8.55
C ILE A 104 5.73 -13.00 9.92
N MET A 105 4.40 -13.15 9.93
CA MET A 105 3.58 -13.00 11.15
C MET A 105 3.55 -14.28 11.96
N SER A 106 3.38 -15.42 11.30
CA SER A 106 3.42 -16.73 11.91
C SER A 106 3.72 -17.82 10.89
N ALA A 107 4.23 -18.93 11.39
CA ALA A 107 4.41 -20.17 10.65
C ALA A 107 3.91 -21.33 11.47
N ASN A 108 3.17 -22.26 10.85
CA ASN A 108 2.85 -23.56 11.44
C ASN A 108 3.58 -24.62 10.62
N ILE A 109 4.40 -25.41 11.29
CA ILE A 109 5.22 -26.48 10.69
C ILE A 109 4.85 -27.79 11.35
N LEU A 110 4.14 -28.66 10.63
CA LEU A 110 3.73 -29.99 11.11
C LEU A 110 3.06 -29.92 12.50
N GLY A 111 2.18 -28.92 12.71
CA GLY A 111 1.45 -28.71 13.95
C GLY A 111 2.20 -27.86 14.99
N THR A 112 3.46 -27.54 14.79
CA THR A 112 4.18 -26.61 15.66
C THR A 112 4.00 -25.18 15.17
N GLU A 113 3.35 -24.33 15.99
CA GLU A 113 3.11 -22.93 15.65
C GLU A 113 4.25 -22.03 16.19
N TYR A 114 4.74 -21.17 15.33
CA TYR A 114 5.66 -20.08 15.64
C TYR A 114 4.96 -18.75 15.32
N ILE A 115 4.90 -17.86 16.30
CA ILE A 115 4.37 -16.51 16.12
C ILE A 115 5.56 -15.55 16.25
N SER A 116 5.73 -14.65 15.29
CA SER A 116 6.80 -13.65 15.38
C SER A 116 6.44 -12.56 16.39
N LYS A 117 7.46 -11.82 16.88
CA LYS A 117 7.26 -10.64 17.74
C LYS A 117 6.33 -9.63 17.09
N GLU A 118 6.49 -9.45 15.78
CA GLU A 118 5.65 -8.59 14.95
C GLU A 118 4.22 -9.13 14.85
N GLY A 119 4.06 -10.45 14.72
CA GLY A 119 2.77 -11.12 14.71
C GLY A 119 1.99 -10.99 16.01
N ARG A 120 2.68 -10.98 17.16
CA ARG A 120 2.05 -10.70 18.46
C ARG A 120 1.69 -9.23 18.60
N ALA A 121 2.60 -8.34 18.22
CA ALA A 121 2.33 -6.90 18.27
C ALA A 121 1.10 -6.52 17.44
N GLU A 122 0.92 -7.14 16.27
CA GLU A 122 -0.27 -6.93 15.43
C GLU A 122 -1.58 -7.36 16.09
N LYS A 123 -1.52 -8.40 16.95
CA LYS A 123 -2.66 -8.84 17.77
C LYS A 123 -2.88 -7.99 19.02
N GLY A 124 -2.01 -6.99 19.29
CA GLY A 124 -2.01 -6.22 20.53
C GLY A 124 -1.47 -6.99 21.73
N GLU A 125 -0.74 -8.08 21.50
CA GLU A 125 -0.13 -8.92 22.53
C GLU A 125 1.33 -8.51 22.75
N ASN A 126 1.83 -8.70 23.97
CA ASN A 126 3.26 -8.55 24.24
C ASN A 126 4.03 -9.76 23.72
N ALA A 127 5.21 -9.51 23.13
CA ALA A 127 6.14 -10.57 22.78
C ALA A 127 6.59 -11.32 24.04
N VAL A 128 6.75 -12.64 23.91
CA VAL A 128 7.34 -13.50 24.95
C VAL A 128 8.80 -13.82 24.59
N ASP A 129 9.60 -14.22 25.58
CA ASP A 129 11.04 -14.44 25.39
C ASP A 129 11.38 -15.48 24.31
N THR A 130 10.48 -16.42 24.07
CA THR A 130 10.63 -17.48 23.05
C THR A 130 10.22 -17.04 21.64
N ASP A 131 9.58 -15.86 21.49
CA ASP A 131 9.18 -15.38 20.19
C ASP A 131 10.41 -14.91 19.39
N LEU A 132 10.48 -15.33 18.14
CA LEU A 132 11.47 -14.89 17.18
C LEU A 132 11.05 -13.59 16.52
N SER A 133 11.99 -12.78 16.05
CA SER A 133 11.66 -11.72 15.09
C SER A 133 11.24 -12.36 13.76
N SER A 134 10.59 -11.58 12.89
CA SER A 134 10.24 -12.05 11.55
C SER A 134 11.48 -12.56 10.78
N SER A 135 12.62 -11.87 10.88
CA SER A 135 13.88 -12.27 10.25
C SER A 135 14.49 -13.53 10.86
N ASP A 136 14.45 -13.69 12.19
CA ASP A 136 14.95 -14.90 12.85
C ASP A 136 14.05 -16.10 12.53
N LEU A 137 12.75 -15.89 12.44
CA LEU A 137 11.79 -16.92 12.01
C LEU A 137 12.06 -17.33 10.54
N GLU A 138 12.32 -16.39 9.65
CA GLU A 138 12.67 -16.65 8.26
C GLU A 138 13.96 -17.49 8.19
N GLN A 139 14.99 -17.13 8.95
CA GLN A 139 16.23 -17.91 9.02
C GLN A 139 15.99 -19.33 9.54
N LYS A 140 15.18 -19.48 10.58
CA LYS A 140 14.79 -20.79 11.11
C LYS A 140 14.11 -21.65 10.06
N LEU A 141 13.17 -21.07 9.31
CA LEU A 141 12.46 -21.78 8.24
C LEU A 141 13.38 -22.22 7.08
N ALA A 142 14.47 -21.48 6.86
CA ALA A 142 15.43 -21.77 5.82
C ALA A 142 16.49 -22.80 6.21
N SER A 143 16.74 -23.03 7.52
CA SER A 143 17.90 -23.80 7.96
C SER A 143 17.65 -24.92 8.96
N ASP A 144 16.59 -24.83 9.78
CA ASP A 144 16.42 -25.76 10.93
C ASP A 144 15.70 -27.07 10.58
N TYR A 145 15.28 -27.22 9.33
CA TYR A 145 14.55 -28.38 8.84
C TYR A 145 15.30 -29.06 7.70
N PRO A 146 15.08 -30.35 7.43
CA PRO A 146 15.64 -31.01 6.25
C PRO A 146 15.05 -30.48 4.95
N PHE A 147 13.83 -29.93 4.99
CA PHE A 147 13.24 -29.13 3.91
C PHE A 147 13.52 -27.65 4.12
N LYS A 148 13.68 -26.93 3.02
CA LYS A 148 13.97 -25.51 3.03
C LYS A 148 12.74 -24.73 2.62
N ILE A 149 12.33 -23.77 3.47
CA ILE A 149 11.24 -22.84 3.21
C ILE A 149 11.88 -21.49 2.93
N SER A 150 11.65 -20.94 1.75
CA SER A 150 12.17 -19.65 1.31
C SER A 150 11.04 -18.76 0.83
N PHE A 151 10.98 -17.53 1.33
CA PHE A 151 10.05 -16.52 0.87
C PHE A 151 10.85 -15.35 0.30
N LYS A 152 10.64 -15.00 -0.96
CA LYS A 152 11.42 -14.00 -1.67
C LYS A 152 10.56 -12.98 -2.36
N LEU A 153 11.01 -11.75 -2.33
CA LEU A 153 10.48 -10.64 -3.12
C LEU A 153 11.35 -10.44 -4.36
N GLY A 154 10.73 -10.32 -5.52
CA GLY A 154 11.44 -10.12 -6.78
C GLY A 154 12.10 -8.73 -6.88
N LYS A 155 11.34 -7.67 -6.55
CA LYS A 155 11.84 -6.28 -6.45
C LYS A 155 11.26 -5.67 -5.18
N ASP A 156 12.05 -4.88 -4.47
CA ASP A 156 11.66 -4.15 -3.26
C ASP A 156 11.08 -2.76 -3.55
N SER A 157 11.11 -2.34 -4.81
CA SER A 157 10.50 -1.09 -5.28
C SER A 157 9.78 -1.30 -6.59
N LEU A 158 8.69 -0.56 -6.77
CA LEU A 158 7.90 -0.49 -8.01
C LEU A 158 7.90 0.96 -8.49
N ALA A 159 8.21 1.15 -9.77
CA ALA A 159 8.03 2.43 -10.43
C ALA A 159 6.54 2.77 -10.51
N ALA A 160 6.24 4.06 -10.79
CA ALA A 160 4.90 4.48 -11.15
C ALA A 160 4.48 3.86 -12.49
N GLU A 161 3.17 3.78 -12.70
CA GLU A 161 2.57 3.39 -13.97
C GLU A 161 2.96 1.98 -14.46
N GLU A 162 2.19 0.99 -14.01
CA GLU A 162 2.21 -0.38 -14.54
C GLU A 162 3.48 -1.22 -14.26
N ASP A 163 4.19 -0.97 -13.16
CA ASP A 163 5.26 -1.86 -12.71
C ASP A 163 4.75 -2.97 -11.79
N GLU A 164 5.35 -4.15 -11.89
CA GLU A 164 4.95 -5.32 -11.11
C GLU A 164 6.14 -6.07 -10.50
N THR A 165 5.86 -6.77 -9.43
CA THR A 165 6.77 -7.74 -8.81
C THR A 165 6.00 -8.92 -8.24
N THR A 166 6.74 -9.93 -7.82
CA THR A 166 6.17 -11.16 -7.28
C THR A 166 6.83 -11.51 -5.96
N TYR A 167 6.03 -11.82 -4.95
CA TYR A 167 6.46 -12.54 -3.78
C TYR A 167 6.31 -14.04 -4.04
N THR A 168 7.34 -14.82 -3.79
CA THR A 168 7.35 -16.25 -4.07
C THR A 168 7.73 -17.03 -2.82
N LEU A 169 6.85 -17.93 -2.40
CA LEU A 169 7.17 -19.00 -1.45
C LEU A 169 7.69 -20.20 -2.24
N THR A 170 8.82 -20.73 -1.82
CA THR A 170 9.37 -22.00 -2.34
C THR A 170 9.64 -22.94 -1.19
N VAL A 171 9.21 -24.18 -1.32
CA VAL A 171 9.53 -25.26 -0.38
C VAL A 171 10.18 -26.39 -1.15
N THR A 172 11.38 -26.77 -0.73
CA THR A 172 12.17 -27.84 -1.37
C THR A 172 12.61 -28.83 -0.33
N TRP A 173 12.59 -30.11 -0.67
CA TRP A 173 13.16 -31.18 0.14
C TRP A 173 13.88 -32.18 -0.76
N ALA A 174 15.21 -32.12 -0.76
CA ALA A 174 16.01 -33.05 -1.52
C ALA A 174 15.75 -34.49 -1.06
N TYR A 175 15.90 -35.45 -1.98
CA TYR A 175 15.79 -36.90 -1.61
C TYR A 175 16.80 -37.29 -0.55
N GLU A 176 18.01 -36.72 -0.63
CA GLU A 176 19.07 -36.82 0.36
C GLU A 176 19.47 -35.41 0.76
N SER A 177 19.07 -34.98 1.97
CA SER A 177 19.42 -33.63 2.48
C SER A 177 20.86 -33.59 3.02
N GLY A 178 21.47 -34.75 3.20
CA GLY A 178 22.79 -34.92 3.83
C GLY A 178 22.70 -35.26 5.32
N ASP A 179 21.49 -35.40 5.88
CA ASP A 179 21.24 -35.89 7.24
C ASP A 179 20.05 -36.88 7.24
N ASP A 180 20.39 -38.14 7.03
CA ASP A 180 19.43 -39.25 6.96
C ASP A 180 18.56 -39.36 8.22
N ALA A 181 19.09 -39.00 9.39
CA ALA A 181 18.37 -39.07 10.65
C ALA A 181 17.28 -37.99 10.70
N MET A 182 17.60 -36.78 10.26
CA MET A 182 16.64 -35.69 10.14
C MET A 182 15.60 -35.96 9.07
N ASP A 183 16.01 -36.49 7.89
CA ASP A 183 15.10 -36.84 6.80
C ASP A 183 14.08 -37.89 7.27
N THR A 184 14.55 -38.95 7.96
CA THR A 184 13.71 -40.02 8.51
C THR A 184 12.77 -39.46 9.59
N TYR A 185 13.29 -38.68 10.53
CA TYR A 185 12.46 -38.12 11.62
C TYR A 185 11.34 -37.23 11.09
N TYR A 186 11.68 -36.24 10.26
CA TYR A 186 10.67 -35.33 9.73
C TYR A 186 9.78 -35.95 8.68
N GLY A 187 10.27 -36.94 7.92
CA GLY A 187 9.45 -37.71 6.99
C GLY A 187 8.35 -38.49 7.70
N ASN A 188 8.67 -39.17 8.79
CA ASN A 188 7.71 -39.85 9.64
C ASN A 188 6.75 -38.86 10.30
N LEU A 189 7.26 -37.75 10.83
CA LEU A 189 6.43 -36.72 11.44
C LEU A 189 5.42 -36.12 10.45
N ALA A 190 5.85 -35.85 9.22
CA ALA A 190 4.97 -35.33 8.16
C ALA A 190 3.90 -36.35 7.78
N TYR A 191 4.28 -37.64 7.64
CA TYR A 191 3.33 -38.70 7.36
C TYR A 191 2.27 -38.82 8.47
N ASP A 192 2.71 -38.92 9.73
CA ASP A 192 1.81 -39.02 10.87
C ASP A 192 0.90 -37.78 11.01
N TYR A 193 1.46 -36.59 10.76
CA TYR A 193 0.70 -35.36 10.83
C TYR A 193 -0.45 -35.34 9.81
N ILE A 194 -0.18 -35.68 8.56
CA ILE A 194 -1.19 -35.74 7.50
C ILE A 194 -2.22 -36.82 7.80
N HIS A 195 -1.78 -38.00 8.27
CA HIS A 195 -2.70 -39.12 8.55
C HIS A 195 -3.67 -38.80 9.70
N ASN A 196 -3.18 -38.12 10.72
CA ASN A 196 -3.96 -37.73 11.90
C ASN A 196 -4.78 -36.45 11.70
N ASN A 197 -4.40 -35.62 10.72
CA ASN A 197 -5.07 -34.34 10.46
C ASN A 197 -5.43 -34.19 8.97
N PRO A 198 -6.37 -34.99 8.45
CA PRO A 198 -6.77 -34.94 7.05
C PRO A 198 -7.28 -33.53 6.71
N ASN A 199 -6.92 -33.02 5.54
CA ASN A 199 -7.23 -31.68 5.03
C ASN A 199 -6.51 -30.50 5.74
N THR A 200 -5.46 -30.79 6.51
CA THR A 200 -4.62 -29.77 7.11
C THR A 200 -3.31 -29.65 6.33
N SER A 201 -2.80 -28.43 6.17
CA SER A 201 -1.53 -28.19 5.49
C SER A 201 -0.34 -28.54 6.41
N CYS A 202 0.67 -29.22 5.87
CA CYS A 202 1.91 -29.48 6.60
C CYS A 202 2.64 -28.21 6.99
N ILE A 203 2.59 -27.21 6.11
CA ILE A 203 3.19 -25.90 6.35
C ILE A 203 2.14 -24.84 6.06
N THR A 204 1.97 -23.92 7.00
CA THR A 204 1.18 -22.70 6.81
C THR A 204 2.04 -21.51 7.15
N LEU A 205 2.22 -20.57 6.21
CA LEU A 205 2.97 -19.34 6.41
C LEU A 205 2.03 -18.14 6.26
N LYS A 206 1.91 -17.34 7.30
CA LYS A 206 1.15 -16.07 7.27
C LYS A 206 2.12 -14.90 7.17
N VAL A 207 1.96 -14.10 6.12
CA VAL A 207 2.82 -12.97 5.80
C VAL A 207 1.98 -11.70 5.69
N LYS A 208 2.50 -10.60 6.21
CA LYS A 208 1.99 -9.25 5.96
C LYS A 208 2.86 -8.58 4.89
N ILE A 209 2.21 -7.96 3.93
CA ILE A 209 2.88 -7.18 2.90
C ILE A 209 2.73 -5.70 3.28
N ASP A 210 3.84 -5.04 3.53
CA ASP A 210 3.90 -3.62 3.83
C ASP A 210 4.28 -2.84 2.58
N ILE A 211 3.45 -1.87 2.22
CA ILE A 211 3.63 -1.05 1.03
C ILE A 211 3.66 0.41 1.45
N ALA A 212 4.73 1.09 1.13
CA ALA A 212 4.91 2.50 1.39
C ALA A 212 5.08 3.28 0.08
N GLN A 213 4.48 4.45 0.01
CA GLN A 213 4.68 5.37 -1.10
C GLN A 213 6.14 5.88 -1.08
N GLU A 214 6.80 5.88 -2.23
CA GLU A 214 8.08 6.56 -2.34
C GLU A 214 7.88 8.07 -2.20
N ASN A 215 8.54 8.66 -1.20
CA ASN A 215 8.59 10.12 -1.08
C ASN A 215 9.50 10.64 -2.21
N THR A 216 8.91 11.02 -3.32
CA THR A 216 9.57 11.91 -4.27
C THR A 216 9.67 13.28 -3.59
N SER A 217 10.66 13.45 -2.71
CA SER A 217 11.09 14.79 -2.28
C SER A 217 11.52 15.47 -3.55
N GLY A 218 10.67 16.36 -4.05
CA GLY A 218 10.97 17.16 -5.22
C GLY A 218 12.30 17.94 -5.00
N ASN A 219 13.22 17.73 -5.90
CA ASN A 219 14.31 18.66 -6.16
C ASN A 219 13.74 19.92 -6.80
#